data_d0005294966b53331f3b4d8c6a8b6a64
#
_entry.id   d0005294966b53331f3b4d8c6a8b6a64
#
_cell.length_a   1.000
_cell.length_b   1.000
_cell.length_c   1.000
_cell.angle_alpha   90.00
_cell.angle_beta   90.00
_cell.angle_gamma   90.00
#
_symmetry.space_group_name_H-M   'P 1'
#
loop_
_entity.id
_entity.type
_entity.pdbx_description
1 polymer ?
#
loop_
_entity_poly.entity_id
_entity_poly.type
_entity_poly.pdbx_seq_one_letter_code
_entity_poly.pdbx_strand_id
1 'polypeptide(L)'
;ELNARFNDLRSELDNLTRALRMRPLHGEIYTLHARPKEEFAALHRLARESEHDELTFDALFGRAAPRDAEHAQALAEVERLLSDESLDFSAYQDYRNYFTFDLRMEDVNKGRTTSYDKRKGTASGAERQVPYYVVIGAALASIYHGARRQYERAELGLGLAVFDEAFSKMDGPNQRTLLEFYDDIGLQVVIAAPSEKRAVVYENLDSVIDVFRHGDNASAEAVRIKPHARTQMRAANPQHLDDAALAERLDLFALESAD
;
A
#
# COMPACT_ATOMS: atom_id res chain seq x y z
N GLU A 1 -11.14 2.98 26.29
CA GLU A 1 -9.98 2.32 25.65
C GLU A 1 -10.29 1.88 24.21
N LEU A 2 -11.38 1.13 23.95
CA LEU A 2 -11.74 0.66 22.60
C LEU A 2 -11.95 1.79 21.61
N ASN A 3 -12.64 2.86 22.02
CA ASN A 3 -12.84 4.04 21.18
C ASN A 3 -11.53 4.75 20.82
N ALA A 4 -10.58 4.85 21.76
CA ALA A 4 -9.26 5.39 21.47
C ALA A 4 -8.56 4.57 20.38
N ARG A 5 -8.65 3.23 20.42
CA ARG A 5 -8.11 2.35 19.39
C ARG A 5 -8.78 2.54 18.02
N PHE A 6 -10.10 2.79 18.00
CA PHE A 6 -10.81 3.11 16.75
C PHE A 6 -10.36 4.44 16.14
N ASN A 7 -10.12 5.45 16.98
CA ASN A 7 -9.63 6.74 16.54
C ASN A 7 -8.17 6.65 16.02
N ASP A 8 -7.32 5.89 16.72
CA ASP A 8 -5.96 5.59 16.26
C ASP A 8 -5.98 4.92 14.88
N LEU A 9 -6.79 3.85 14.72
CA LEU A 9 -6.95 3.16 13.44
C LEU A 9 -7.43 4.11 12.34
N ARG A 10 -8.41 4.96 12.63
CA ARG A 10 -8.91 5.95 11.65
C ARG A 10 -7.82 6.92 11.24
N SER A 11 -7.05 7.42 12.20
CA SER A 11 -5.93 8.32 11.93
C SER A 11 -4.85 7.65 11.07
N GLU A 12 -4.54 6.38 11.33
CA GLU A 12 -3.61 5.59 10.52
C GLU A 12 -4.13 5.40 9.09
N LEU A 13 -5.41 5.06 8.92
CA LEU A 13 -6.03 4.91 7.60
C LEU A 13 -6.06 6.23 6.81
N ASP A 14 -6.29 7.36 7.48
CA ASP A 14 -6.25 8.68 6.86
C ASP A 14 -4.82 9.03 6.40
N ASN A 15 -3.80 8.67 7.19
CA ASN A 15 -2.39 8.84 6.82
C ASN A 15 -2.01 7.96 5.63
N LEU A 16 -2.40 6.68 5.65
CA LEU A 16 -2.20 5.75 4.53
C LEU A 16 -2.89 6.25 3.26
N THR A 17 -4.15 6.65 3.36
CA THR A 17 -4.90 7.18 2.21
C THR A 17 -4.26 8.45 1.65
N ARG A 18 -3.69 9.30 2.51
CA ARG A 18 -2.97 10.50 2.07
C ARG A 18 -1.71 10.13 1.29
N ALA A 19 -0.92 9.17 1.76
CA ALA A 19 0.25 8.67 1.04
C ALA A 19 -0.14 8.05 -0.31
N LEU A 20 -1.21 7.25 -0.33
CA LEU A 20 -1.73 6.61 -1.54
C LEU A 20 -2.21 7.61 -2.61
N ARG A 21 -2.67 8.80 -2.18
CA ARG A 21 -3.16 9.86 -3.08
C ARG A 21 -2.07 10.78 -3.62
N MET A 22 -0.86 10.70 -3.10
CA MET A 22 0.24 11.59 -3.52
C MET A 22 0.53 11.49 -5.01
N ARG A 23 0.41 10.29 -5.58
CA ARG A 23 0.64 10.06 -7.01
C ARG A 23 -0.34 9.05 -7.58
N PRO A 24 -1.03 9.38 -8.69
CA PRO A 24 -1.77 8.38 -9.44
C PRO A 24 -0.81 7.32 -10.00
N LEU A 25 -1.12 6.05 -9.79
CA LEU A 25 -0.37 4.93 -10.33
C LEU A 25 -1.19 4.35 -11.50
N HIS A 26 -0.65 4.43 -12.72
CA HIS A 26 -1.34 4.03 -13.94
C HIS A 26 -2.70 4.72 -14.16
N GLY A 27 -2.79 6.01 -13.78
CA GLY A 27 -4.04 6.77 -13.87
C GLY A 27 -5.08 6.37 -12.83
N GLU A 28 -4.70 5.61 -11.81
CA GLU A 28 -5.57 5.23 -10.70
C GLU A 28 -5.08 5.83 -9.37
N ILE A 29 -6.02 6.34 -8.59
CA ILE A 29 -5.79 6.78 -7.20
C ILE A 29 -6.30 5.70 -6.26
N TYR A 30 -5.47 5.34 -5.30
CA TYR A 30 -5.79 4.31 -4.32
C TYR A 30 -6.30 4.94 -3.02
N THR A 31 -7.32 4.32 -2.43
CA THR A 31 -7.87 4.71 -1.13
C THR A 31 -8.20 3.48 -0.31
N LEU A 32 -7.86 3.50 0.98
CA LEU A 32 -8.16 2.41 1.89
C LEU A 32 -9.35 2.80 2.78
N HIS A 33 -10.36 1.97 2.79
CA HIS A 33 -11.58 2.15 3.57
C HIS A 33 -11.75 1.03 4.58
N ALA A 34 -12.07 1.40 5.83
CA ALA A 34 -12.52 0.45 6.83
C ALA A 34 -14.04 0.55 7.00
N ARG A 35 -14.71 -0.57 7.08
CA ARG A 35 -16.15 -0.67 7.38
C ARG A 35 -16.34 -1.57 8.57
N PRO A 36 -17.12 -1.17 9.57
CA PRO A 36 -17.49 -2.06 10.67
C PRO A 36 -18.19 -3.29 10.11
N LYS A 37 -17.87 -4.45 10.64
CA LYS A 37 -18.58 -5.69 10.36
C LYS A 37 -19.91 -5.68 11.14
N GLU A 38 -20.92 -6.33 10.57
CA GLU A 38 -22.26 -6.38 11.17
C GLU A 38 -22.25 -6.98 12.59
N GLU A 39 -21.46 -8.04 12.77
CA GLU A 39 -21.32 -8.73 14.07
C GLU A 39 -20.72 -7.87 15.21
N PHE A 40 -20.01 -6.79 14.87
CA PHE A 40 -19.41 -5.85 15.82
C PHE A 40 -20.09 -4.47 15.80
N ALA A 41 -21.12 -4.27 14.98
CA ALA A 41 -21.70 -2.95 14.74
C ALA A 41 -22.27 -2.31 16.03
N ALA A 42 -22.91 -3.09 16.89
CA ALA A 42 -23.46 -2.62 18.15
C ALA A 42 -22.36 -2.10 19.10
N LEU A 43 -21.33 -2.91 19.33
CA LEU A 43 -20.18 -2.51 20.18
C LEU A 43 -19.41 -1.32 19.60
N HIS A 44 -19.19 -1.32 18.29
CA HIS A 44 -18.54 -0.20 17.61
C HIS A 44 -19.31 1.10 17.79
N ARG A 45 -20.64 1.05 17.66
CA ARG A 45 -21.53 2.20 17.85
C ARG A 45 -21.44 2.72 19.29
N LEU A 46 -21.67 1.86 20.28
CA LEU A 46 -21.61 2.24 21.68
C LEU A 46 -20.25 2.80 22.10
N ALA A 47 -19.16 2.19 21.62
CA ALA A 47 -17.82 2.69 21.88
C ALA A 47 -17.59 4.11 21.32
N ARG A 48 -18.15 4.43 20.16
CA ARG A 48 -18.05 5.78 19.57
C ARG A 48 -18.93 6.80 20.27
N GLU A 49 -20.12 6.42 20.69
CA GLU A 49 -21.03 7.31 21.39
C GLU A 49 -20.53 7.67 22.80
N SER A 50 -19.69 6.79 23.40
CA SER A 50 -19.06 7.04 24.70
C SER A 50 -18.08 8.21 24.75
N GLU A 51 -17.70 8.77 23.63
CA GLU A 51 -16.78 9.92 23.56
C GLU A 51 -17.47 11.27 23.88
N HIS A 52 -18.79 11.34 23.71
CA HIS A 52 -19.55 12.60 23.83
C HIS A 52 -20.23 12.79 25.20
N ASP A 53 -20.31 11.74 25.98
CA ASP A 53 -20.74 11.77 27.36
C ASP A 53 -19.82 10.87 28.18
N GLU A 54 -19.56 11.25 29.42
CA GLU A 54 -19.18 10.29 30.45
C GLU A 54 -20.28 9.24 30.48
N LEU A 55 -20.23 8.25 29.59
CA LEU A 55 -20.99 7.02 29.70
C LEU A 55 -20.51 6.38 30.97
N THR A 56 -21.06 6.89 32.02
CA THR A 56 -20.96 6.33 33.32
C THR A 56 -21.39 4.89 33.19
N PHE A 57 -20.76 4.04 33.94
CA PHE A 57 -21.12 2.66 34.22
C PHE A 57 -22.65 2.47 34.34
N ASP A 58 -23.37 3.53 34.74
CA ASP A 58 -24.82 3.58 34.86
C ASP A 58 -25.62 3.44 33.56
N ALA A 59 -25.04 3.84 32.40
CA ALA A 59 -25.69 3.67 31.09
C ALA A 59 -25.56 2.23 30.56
N LEU A 60 -24.42 1.58 30.83
CA LEU A 60 -24.18 0.18 30.44
C LEU A 60 -24.97 -0.82 31.30
N PHE A 61 -25.34 -0.45 32.53
CA PHE A 61 -26.05 -1.32 33.44
C PHE A 61 -27.53 -0.91 33.66
N GLY A 62 -28.14 -0.27 32.67
CA GLY A 62 -29.57 -0.03 32.61
C GLY A 62 -30.11 1.09 33.52
N ARG A 63 -29.23 1.97 34.04
CA ARG A 63 -29.64 3.11 34.88
C ARG A 63 -29.90 4.40 34.07
N ALA A 64 -29.42 4.49 32.82
CA ALA A 64 -29.71 5.61 31.94
C ALA A 64 -30.67 5.19 30.81
N ALA A 65 -31.62 6.07 30.46
CA ALA A 65 -32.53 5.81 29.37
C ALA A 65 -31.77 5.81 28.03
N PRO A 66 -32.11 4.92 27.08
CA PRO A 66 -31.53 4.94 25.74
C PRO A 66 -31.78 6.28 25.05
N ARG A 67 -30.81 6.79 24.31
CA ARG A 67 -30.89 8.09 23.60
C ARG A 67 -31.89 8.05 22.45
N ASP A 68 -31.89 6.96 21.70
CA ASP A 68 -32.77 6.68 20.58
C ASP A 68 -33.03 5.18 20.42
N ALA A 69 -33.85 4.81 19.45
CA ALA A 69 -34.21 3.40 19.19
C ALA A 69 -33.00 2.55 18.75
N GLU A 70 -32.07 3.13 18.03
CA GLU A 70 -30.88 2.42 17.55
C GLU A 70 -29.86 2.20 18.67
N HIS A 71 -29.75 3.18 19.61
CA HIS A 71 -28.95 3.02 20.82
C HIS A 71 -29.55 1.94 21.73
N ALA A 72 -30.87 1.92 21.90
CA ALA A 72 -31.57 0.88 22.66
C ALA A 72 -31.30 -0.51 22.05
N GLN A 73 -31.36 -0.64 20.76
CA GLN A 73 -31.09 -1.90 20.06
C GLN A 73 -29.62 -2.34 20.24
N ALA A 74 -28.66 -1.41 20.14
CA ALA A 74 -27.26 -1.71 20.37
C ALA A 74 -26.96 -2.17 21.79
N LEU A 75 -27.59 -1.52 22.81
CA LEU A 75 -27.50 -1.96 24.21
C LEU A 75 -28.07 -3.38 24.42
N ALA A 76 -29.28 -3.65 23.89
CA ALA A 76 -29.91 -4.97 24.00
C ALA A 76 -29.06 -6.07 23.34
N GLU A 77 -28.41 -5.77 22.22
CA GLU A 77 -27.51 -6.73 21.56
C GLU A 77 -26.24 -7.00 22.37
N VAL A 78 -25.64 -5.97 22.98
CA VAL A 78 -24.48 -6.14 23.86
C VAL A 78 -24.87 -6.90 25.12
N GLU A 79 -26.02 -6.63 25.73
CA GLU A 79 -26.53 -7.39 26.86
C GLU A 79 -26.71 -8.88 26.52
N ARG A 80 -27.23 -9.17 25.32
CA ARG A 80 -27.38 -10.54 24.84
C ARG A 80 -26.01 -11.23 24.68
N LEU A 81 -25.03 -10.53 24.10
CA LEU A 81 -23.65 -11.04 23.95
C LEU A 81 -23.01 -11.32 25.32
N LEU A 82 -23.19 -10.41 26.29
CA LEU A 82 -22.65 -10.59 27.65
C LEU A 82 -23.33 -11.73 28.44
N SER A 83 -24.55 -12.10 28.05
CA SER A 83 -25.31 -13.18 28.68
C SER A 83 -25.00 -14.55 28.06
N ASP A 84 -24.26 -14.61 26.98
CA ASP A 84 -23.88 -15.87 26.32
C ASP A 84 -22.59 -16.42 26.94
N GLU A 85 -22.71 -17.38 27.84
CA GLU A 85 -21.58 -18.02 28.52
C GLU A 85 -20.68 -18.82 27.56
N SER A 86 -21.16 -19.13 26.35
CA SER A 86 -20.39 -19.86 25.32
C SER A 86 -19.57 -18.94 24.42
N LEU A 87 -19.73 -17.63 24.53
CA LEU A 87 -19.08 -16.66 23.64
C LEU A 87 -17.58 -16.54 23.95
N ASP A 88 -16.77 -16.73 22.92
CA ASP A 88 -15.33 -16.44 23.00
C ASP A 88 -15.09 -14.92 22.85
N PHE A 89 -14.80 -14.26 23.96
CA PHE A 89 -14.52 -12.84 23.98
C PHE A 89 -13.16 -12.45 23.38
N SER A 90 -12.30 -13.40 23.03
CA SER A 90 -10.97 -13.10 22.46
C SER A 90 -11.07 -12.32 21.14
N ALA A 91 -12.07 -12.60 20.32
CA ALA A 91 -12.33 -11.89 19.07
C ALA A 91 -12.69 -10.41 19.29
N TYR A 92 -13.32 -10.09 20.42
CA TYR A 92 -13.74 -8.73 20.75
C TYR A 92 -12.64 -7.88 21.39
N GLN A 93 -11.56 -8.49 21.83
CA GLN A 93 -10.40 -7.79 22.42
C GLN A 93 -9.53 -7.12 21.35
N ASP A 94 -9.49 -7.69 20.15
CA ASP A 94 -8.71 -7.13 19.05
C ASP A 94 -9.59 -6.22 18.19
N TYR A 95 -9.39 -4.90 18.32
CA TYR A 95 -10.15 -3.88 17.59
C TYR A 95 -10.06 -4.02 16.05
N ARG A 96 -9.02 -4.68 15.54
CA ARG A 96 -8.85 -4.94 14.11
C ARG A 96 -9.90 -5.89 13.56
N ASN A 97 -10.45 -6.78 14.40
CA ASN A 97 -11.51 -7.69 14.01
C ASN A 97 -12.84 -6.98 13.72
N TYR A 98 -13.03 -5.77 14.26
CA TYR A 98 -14.26 -5.00 14.08
C TYR A 98 -14.47 -4.49 12.65
N PHE A 99 -13.44 -4.53 11.81
CA PHE A 99 -13.48 -3.91 10.49
C PHE A 99 -13.17 -4.89 9.36
N THR A 100 -13.79 -4.65 8.23
CA THR A 100 -13.33 -5.13 6.92
C THR A 100 -12.65 -3.97 6.21
N PHE A 101 -11.53 -4.26 5.54
CA PHE A 101 -10.76 -3.28 4.78
C PHE A 101 -11.02 -3.46 3.29
N ASP A 102 -11.33 -2.37 2.61
CA ASP A 102 -11.61 -2.32 1.17
C ASP A 102 -10.63 -1.35 0.50
N LEU A 103 -9.76 -1.87 -0.34
CA LEU A 103 -8.90 -1.05 -1.20
C LEU A 103 -9.67 -0.66 -2.44
N ARG A 104 -9.87 0.65 -2.64
CA ARG A 104 -10.56 1.20 -3.80
C ARG A 104 -9.58 1.87 -4.73
N MET A 105 -9.83 1.70 -6.01
CA MET A 105 -9.10 2.29 -7.11
C MET A 105 -10.04 3.19 -7.89
N GLU A 106 -9.69 4.45 -8.01
CA GLU A 106 -10.40 5.46 -8.79
C GLU A 106 -9.61 5.77 -10.06
N ASP A 107 -10.18 5.46 -11.22
CA ASP A 107 -9.63 5.84 -12.50
C ASP A 107 -9.79 7.37 -12.68
N VAL A 108 -8.68 8.08 -12.70
CA VAL A 108 -8.64 9.55 -12.77
C VAL A 108 -9.27 10.08 -14.04
N ASN A 109 -9.17 9.33 -15.15
CA ASN A 109 -9.67 9.75 -16.45
C ASN A 109 -11.18 9.50 -16.61
N LYS A 110 -11.68 8.41 -16.02
CA LYS A 110 -13.07 7.98 -16.16
C LYS A 110 -13.94 8.31 -14.95
N GLY A 111 -13.34 8.72 -13.81
CA GLY A 111 -14.06 8.99 -12.56
C GLY A 111 -14.77 7.75 -12.00
N ARG A 112 -14.35 6.54 -12.38
CA ARG A 112 -14.96 5.28 -11.91
C ARG A 112 -14.17 4.70 -10.77
N THR A 113 -14.85 4.42 -9.67
CA THR A 113 -14.26 3.75 -8.50
C THR A 113 -14.61 2.27 -8.54
N THR A 114 -13.61 1.42 -8.34
CA THR A 114 -13.74 -0.04 -8.30
C THR A 114 -13.03 -0.57 -7.04
N SER A 115 -13.64 -1.54 -6.35
CA SER A 115 -12.97 -2.27 -5.27
C SER A 115 -11.95 -3.25 -5.85
N TYR A 116 -10.79 -3.36 -5.21
CA TYR A 116 -9.76 -4.32 -5.58
C TYR A 116 -10.29 -5.75 -5.58
N ASP A 117 -11.12 -6.12 -4.59
CA ASP A 117 -11.71 -7.45 -4.48
C ASP A 117 -12.56 -7.84 -5.70
N LYS A 118 -13.25 -6.90 -6.29
CA LYS A 118 -14.03 -7.13 -7.53
C LYS A 118 -13.13 -7.28 -8.75
N ARG A 119 -12.01 -6.56 -8.78
CA ARG A 119 -11.09 -6.55 -9.93
C ARG A 119 -10.09 -7.71 -9.92
N LYS A 120 -9.66 -8.19 -8.76
CA LYS A 120 -8.63 -9.24 -8.64
C LYS A 120 -8.93 -10.52 -9.42
N GLY A 121 -10.21 -10.83 -9.65
CA GLY A 121 -10.64 -12.00 -10.41
C GLY A 121 -10.39 -11.92 -11.92
N THR A 122 -10.36 -10.71 -12.49
CA THR A 122 -10.21 -10.46 -13.94
C THR A 122 -8.86 -9.82 -14.29
N ALA A 123 -8.09 -9.37 -13.30
CA ALA A 123 -6.85 -8.65 -13.48
C ALA A 123 -5.68 -9.55 -13.92
N SER A 124 -4.78 -9.03 -14.73
CA SER A 124 -3.50 -9.65 -15.11
C SER A 124 -2.55 -9.83 -13.91
N GLY A 125 -1.44 -10.53 -14.09
CA GLY A 125 -0.46 -10.75 -13.02
C GLY A 125 0.08 -9.45 -12.42
N ALA A 126 0.46 -8.48 -13.25
CA ALA A 126 0.94 -7.17 -12.83
C ALA A 126 -0.16 -6.34 -12.15
N GLU A 127 -1.35 -6.27 -12.73
CA GLU A 127 -2.50 -5.56 -12.17
C GLU A 127 -2.94 -6.07 -10.79
N ARG A 128 -2.64 -7.33 -10.46
CA ARG A 128 -2.86 -7.89 -9.12
C ARG A 128 -1.78 -7.50 -8.12
N GLN A 129 -0.53 -7.40 -8.58
CA GLN A 129 0.60 -7.16 -7.68
C GLN A 129 0.77 -5.68 -7.32
N VAL A 130 0.58 -4.76 -8.27
CA VAL A 130 0.77 -3.31 -8.04
C VAL A 130 0.02 -2.81 -6.80
N PRO A 131 -1.29 -3.08 -6.60
CA PRO A 131 -2.02 -2.62 -5.42
C PRO A 131 -1.42 -3.09 -4.09
N TYR A 132 -0.89 -4.32 -4.02
CA TYR A 132 -0.24 -4.82 -2.81
C TYR A 132 1.02 -4.03 -2.47
N TYR A 133 1.91 -3.82 -3.44
CA TYR A 133 3.14 -3.08 -3.22
C TYR A 133 2.86 -1.62 -2.87
N VAL A 134 1.84 -1.03 -3.45
CA VAL A 134 1.39 0.34 -3.15
C VAL A 134 0.94 0.45 -1.69
N VAL A 135 0.09 -0.48 -1.23
CA VAL A 135 -0.38 -0.50 0.17
C VAL A 135 0.76 -0.79 1.14
N ILE A 136 1.65 -1.75 0.84
CA ILE A 136 2.82 -2.05 1.67
C ILE A 136 3.72 -0.81 1.79
N GLY A 137 4.03 -0.14 0.67
CA GLY A 137 4.83 1.08 0.69
C GLY A 137 4.20 2.19 1.52
N ALA A 138 2.91 2.46 1.33
CA ALA A 138 2.19 3.45 2.11
C ALA A 138 2.17 3.10 3.62
N ALA A 139 2.01 1.83 3.98
CA ALA A 139 2.05 1.36 5.36
C ALA A 139 3.43 1.57 5.98
N LEU A 140 4.51 1.21 5.28
CA LEU A 140 5.87 1.44 5.73
C LEU A 140 6.16 2.93 5.91
N ALA A 141 5.77 3.76 4.95
CA ALA A 141 5.92 5.22 5.04
C ALA A 141 5.16 5.80 6.25
N SER A 142 3.94 5.32 6.52
CA SER A 142 3.17 5.72 7.70
C SER A 142 3.88 5.34 9.00
N ILE A 143 4.48 4.15 9.08
CA ILE A 143 5.22 3.69 10.25
C ILE A 143 6.50 4.52 10.47
N TYR A 144 7.27 4.77 9.41
CA TYR A 144 8.54 5.49 9.50
C TYR A 144 8.38 6.99 9.72
N HIS A 145 7.37 7.60 9.08
CA HIS A 145 7.24 9.06 9.04
C HIS A 145 6.05 9.58 9.85
N GLY A 146 5.14 8.71 10.27
CA GLY A 146 3.95 9.06 11.06
C GLY A 146 3.02 10.04 10.32
N ALA A 147 2.38 10.92 11.11
CA ALA A 147 1.44 11.93 10.59
C ALA A 147 2.13 13.19 10.04
N ARG A 148 3.42 13.18 9.74
CA ARG A 148 4.13 14.35 9.21
C ARG A 148 3.50 14.77 7.89
N ARG A 149 3.03 16.01 7.85
CA ARG A 149 2.21 16.54 6.75
C ARG A 149 2.99 16.84 5.47
N GLN A 150 4.32 16.94 5.55
CA GLN A 150 5.21 17.20 4.41
C GLN A 150 6.39 16.26 4.51
N TYR A 151 6.52 15.42 3.52
CA TYR A 151 7.69 14.59 3.33
C TYR A 151 8.83 15.44 2.73
N GLU A 152 9.30 16.42 3.49
CA GLU A 152 10.55 17.11 3.13
C GLU A 152 11.68 16.08 3.33
N ARG A 153 12.25 15.63 2.22
CA ARG A 153 13.30 14.59 2.20
C ARG A 153 14.43 14.84 3.20
N ALA A 154 14.76 16.09 3.45
CA ALA A 154 15.82 16.49 4.39
C ALA A 154 15.49 16.14 5.85
N GLU A 155 14.23 15.98 6.21
CA GLU A 155 13.77 15.70 7.57
C GLU A 155 13.33 14.25 7.79
N LEU A 156 13.25 13.45 6.70
CA LEU A 156 12.88 12.05 6.77
C LEU A 156 14.08 11.24 7.31
N GLY A 157 13.83 10.45 8.32
CA GLY A 157 14.79 9.46 8.79
C GLY A 157 14.99 8.31 7.80
N LEU A 158 15.62 7.23 8.23
CA LEU A 158 15.77 6.02 7.44
C LEU A 158 14.41 5.33 7.26
N GLY A 159 13.87 5.38 6.05
CA GLY A 159 12.67 4.61 5.66
C GLY A 159 13.08 3.47 4.73
N LEU A 160 13.43 2.28 5.27
CA LEU A 160 13.94 1.17 4.48
C LEU A 160 12.85 0.14 4.17
N ALA A 161 12.65 -0.15 2.89
CA ALA A 161 11.84 -1.27 2.41
C ALA A 161 12.73 -2.30 1.70
N VAL A 162 12.67 -3.55 2.15
CA VAL A 162 13.44 -4.66 1.56
C VAL A 162 12.47 -5.66 0.93
N PHE A 163 12.69 -5.96 -0.35
CA PHE A 163 11.85 -6.87 -1.11
C PHE A 163 12.70 -8.01 -1.71
N ASP A 164 12.22 -9.23 -1.52
CA ASP A 164 12.78 -10.40 -2.16
C ASP A 164 11.92 -10.79 -3.38
N GLU A 165 12.55 -11.02 -4.53
CA GLU A 165 11.92 -11.33 -5.81
C GLU A 165 10.77 -10.38 -6.21
N ALA A 166 10.80 -9.16 -5.68
CA ALA A 166 9.77 -8.17 -5.97
C ALA A 166 9.72 -7.84 -7.47
N PHE A 167 8.53 -7.47 -7.91
CA PHE A 167 8.27 -6.98 -9.27
C PHE A 167 8.49 -8.03 -10.38
N SER A 168 8.69 -9.30 -10.05
CA SER A 168 9.00 -10.36 -11.02
C SER A 168 7.92 -10.52 -12.11
N LYS A 169 6.66 -10.21 -11.79
CA LYS A 169 5.51 -10.28 -12.71
C LYS A 169 5.06 -8.92 -13.23
N MET A 170 5.81 -7.86 -12.96
CA MET A 170 5.52 -6.51 -13.45
C MET A 170 6.35 -6.22 -14.70
N ASP A 171 5.77 -5.46 -15.62
CA ASP A 171 6.49 -4.86 -16.73
C ASP A 171 7.31 -3.63 -16.29
N GLY A 172 8.19 -3.16 -17.15
CA GLY A 172 9.09 -2.04 -16.87
C GLY A 172 8.39 -0.75 -16.47
N PRO A 173 7.34 -0.31 -17.17
CA PRO A 173 6.57 0.88 -16.80
C PRO A 173 5.95 0.79 -15.41
N ASN A 174 5.35 -0.36 -15.05
CA ASN A 174 4.79 -0.60 -13.73
C ASN A 174 5.85 -0.53 -12.62
N GLN A 175 7.00 -1.16 -12.84
CA GLN A 175 8.12 -1.14 -11.90
C GLN A 175 8.64 0.28 -11.67
N ARG A 176 8.81 1.06 -12.74
CA ARG A 176 9.27 2.45 -12.65
C ARG A 176 8.31 3.30 -11.82
N THR A 177 7.01 3.28 -12.18
CA THR A 177 6.00 4.09 -11.49
C THR A 177 5.94 3.76 -10.00
N LEU A 178 6.10 2.47 -9.66
CA LEU A 178 6.11 2.03 -8.27
C LEU A 178 7.37 2.49 -7.51
N LEU A 179 8.55 2.45 -8.14
CA LEU A 179 9.79 2.93 -7.54
C LEU A 179 9.76 4.46 -7.36
N GLU A 180 9.22 5.20 -8.33
CA GLU A 180 8.98 6.63 -8.21
C GLU A 180 8.00 6.95 -7.09
N PHE A 181 6.94 6.15 -6.93
CA PHE A 181 6.02 6.28 -5.80
C PHE A 181 6.73 6.08 -4.46
N TYR A 182 7.58 5.07 -4.33
CA TYR A 182 8.35 4.85 -3.10
C TYR A 182 9.31 6.01 -2.80
N ASP A 183 9.93 6.57 -3.82
CA ASP A 183 10.77 7.76 -3.69
C ASP A 183 9.96 8.98 -3.22
N ASP A 184 8.77 9.21 -3.78
CA ASP A 184 7.86 10.29 -3.41
C ASP A 184 7.39 10.20 -1.94
N ILE A 185 7.17 8.98 -1.44
CA ILE A 185 6.79 8.76 -0.03
C ILE A 185 8.00 8.59 0.91
N GLY A 186 9.21 8.85 0.42
CA GLY A 186 10.43 8.90 1.22
C GLY A 186 11.01 7.54 1.62
N LEU A 187 10.69 6.46 0.91
CA LEU A 187 11.25 5.14 1.16
C LEU A 187 12.54 4.89 0.38
N GLN A 188 13.52 4.31 1.06
CA GLN A 188 14.69 3.70 0.45
C GLN A 188 14.38 2.23 0.17
N VAL A 189 14.65 1.76 -1.04
CA VAL A 189 14.25 0.43 -1.47
C VAL A 189 15.47 -0.44 -1.75
N VAL A 190 15.50 -1.63 -1.17
CA VAL A 190 16.44 -2.70 -1.50
C VAL A 190 15.66 -3.85 -2.13
N ILE A 191 16.06 -4.28 -3.32
CA ILE A 191 15.37 -5.33 -4.07
C ILE A 191 16.36 -6.43 -4.38
N ALA A 192 16.08 -7.66 -3.95
CA ALA A 192 16.71 -8.85 -4.49
C ALA A 192 15.96 -9.26 -5.76
N ALA A 193 16.66 -9.40 -6.87
CA ALA A 193 16.08 -9.74 -8.16
C ALA A 193 16.96 -10.73 -8.93
N PRO A 194 16.37 -11.66 -9.71
CA PRO A 194 17.10 -12.53 -10.58
C PRO A 194 17.85 -11.75 -11.69
N SER A 195 18.95 -12.30 -12.17
CA SER A 195 19.82 -11.66 -13.19
C SER A 195 19.09 -11.28 -14.48
N GLU A 196 18.03 -11.99 -14.82
CA GLU A 196 17.22 -11.77 -16.04
C GLU A 196 16.45 -10.43 -16.01
N LYS A 197 16.27 -9.85 -14.84
CA LYS A 197 15.58 -8.56 -14.66
C LYS A 197 16.51 -7.34 -14.60
N ARG A 198 17.82 -7.54 -14.82
CA ARG A 198 18.85 -6.50 -14.72
C ARG A 198 18.50 -5.23 -15.48
N ALA A 199 18.12 -5.33 -16.75
CA ALA A 199 17.95 -4.17 -17.62
C ALA A 199 16.93 -3.16 -17.06
N VAL A 200 15.79 -3.65 -16.55
CA VAL A 200 14.73 -2.80 -15.98
C VAL A 200 15.10 -2.24 -14.61
N VAL A 201 15.82 -3.05 -13.82
CA VAL A 201 16.24 -2.67 -12.47
C VAL A 201 17.31 -1.59 -12.50
N TYR A 202 18.33 -1.75 -13.36
CA TYR A 202 19.48 -0.83 -13.45
C TYR A 202 19.09 0.61 -13.77
N GLU A 203 18.12 0.84 -14.65
CA GLU A 203 17.72 2.19 -15.06
C GLU A 203 16.93 2.95 -13.98
N ASN A 204 16.47 2.25 -12.93
CA ASN A 204 15.60 2.83 -11.91
C ASN A 204 16.23 2.89 -10.51
N LEU A 205 17.42 2.27 -10.31
CA LEU A 205 18.11 2.24 -9.02
C LEU A 205 19.39 3.09 -9.02
N ASP A 206 19.83 3.50 -7.83
CA ASP A 206 21.04 4.28 -7.63
C ASP A 206 22.31 3.40 -7.56
N SER A 207 22.14 2.15 -7.13
CA SER A 207 23.24 1.21 -6.97
C SER A 207 22.75 -0.22 -7.17
N VAL A 208 23.67 -1.06 -7.62
CA VAL A 208 23.42 -2.50 -7.81
C VAL A 208 24.57 -3.27 -7.17
N ILE A 209 24.22 -4.37 -6.53
CA ILE A 209 25.17 -5.32 -5.96
C ILE A 209 24.97 -6.64 -6.72
N ASP A 210 25.93 -6.97 -7.57
CA ASP A 210 25.95 -8.25 -8.26
C ASP A 210 26.62 -9.30 -7.36
N VAL A 211 25.92 -10.42 -7.14
CA VAL A 211 26.43 -11.54 -6.36
C VAL A 211 26.76 -12.70 -7.29
N PHE A 212 27.98 -13.15 -7.25
CA PHE A 212 28.46 -14.27 -8.05
C PHE A 212 28.82 -15.45 -7.13
N ARG A 213 28.46 -16.66 -7.57
CA ARG A 213 28.83 -17.89 -6.90
C ARG A 213 29.73 -18.75 -7.80
N HIS A 214 30.91 -19.13 -7.27
CA HIS A 214 31.84 -20.05 -7.91
C HIS A 214 32.11 -21.22 -6.95
N GLY A 215 31.48 -22.35 -7.19
CA GLY A 215 31.57 -23.48 -6.28
C GLY A 215 31.06 -23.12 -4.89
N ASP A 216 31.93 -23.26 -3.88
CA ASP A 216 31.61 -22.91 -2.47
C ASP A 216 31.94 -21.45 -2.10
N ASN A 217 32.53 -20.70 -3.03
CA ASN A 217 32.88 -19.30 -2.79
C ASN A 217 31.80 -18.37 -3.38
N ALA A 218 31.53 -17.28 -2.66
CA ALA A 218 30.68 -16.19 -3.14
C ALA A 218 31.48 -14.89 -3.17
N SER A 219 31.27 -14.09 -4.22
CA SER A 219 31.81 -12.72 -4.33
C SER A 219 30.68 -11.75 -4.65
N ALA A 220 30.86 -10.50 -4.24
CA ALA A 220 29.90 -9.43 -4.52
C ALA A 220 30.64 -8.24 -5.11
N GLU A 221 30.05 -7.65 -6.13
CA GLU A 221 30.53 -6.42 -6.76
C GLU A 221 29.43 -5.34 -6.66
N ALA A 222 29.78 -4.18 -6.08
CA ALA A 222 28.86 -3.06 -5.92
C ALA A 222 29.15 -1.98 -6.98
N VAL A 223 28.14 -1.62 -7.75
CA VAL A 223 28.21 -0.57 -8.78
C VAL A 223 27.24 0.54 -8.45
N ARG A 224 27.74 1.78 -8.37
CA ARG A 224 26.90 2.96 -8.24
C ARG A 224 26.59 3.53 -9.61
N ILE A 225 25.30 3.72 -9.90
CA ILE A 225 24.82 4.23 -11.18
C ILE A 225 24.69 5.75 -11.10
N LYS A 226 25.46 6.46 -11.94
CA LYS A 226 25.41 7.92 -12.00
C LYS A 226 24.09 8.39 -12.66
N PRO A 227 23.51 9.54 -12.25
CA PRO A 227 22.26 10.04 -12.81
C PRO A 227 22.25 10.16 -14.35
N HIS A 228 23.35 10.65 -14.96
CA HIS A 228 23.45 10.76 -16.41
C HIS A 228 23.47 9.39 -17.11
N ALA A 229 24.11 8.38 -16.50
CA ALA A 229 24.10 7.01 -17.03
C ALA A 229 22.69 6.42 -17.00
N ARG A 230 21.89 6.66 -15.94
CA ARG A 230 20.48 6.28 -15.91
C ARG A 230 19.68 6.91 -17.04
N THR A 231 19.88 8.20 -17.29
CA THR A 231 19.21 8.90 -18.39
C THR A 231 19.56 8.28 -19.75
N GLN A 232 20.82 7.93 -19.96
CA GLN A 232 21.26 7.26 -21.19
C GLN A 232 20.68 5.84 -21.30
N MET A 233 20.66 5.06 -20.21
CA MET A 233 20.06 3.72 -20.18
C MET A 233 18.57 3.78 -20.54
N ARG A 234 17.83 4.74 -19.95
CA ARG A 234 16.40 4.96 -20.25
C ARG A 234 16.18 5.32 -21.72
N ALA A 235 16.99 6.24 -22.26
CA ALA A 235 16.91 6.63 -23.67
C ALA A 235 17.30 5.50 -24.61
N ALA A 236 18.14 4.57 -24.16
CA ALA A 236 18.58 3.43 -24.95
C ALA A 236 17.64 2.22 -24.86
N ASN A 237 16.74 2.17 -23.89
CA ASN A 237 15.87 1.02 -23.67
C ASN A 237 14.72 1.00 -24.71
N PRO A 238 14.64 -0.05 -25.55
CA PRO A 238 13.60 -0.17 -26.57
C PRO A 238 12.16 -0.13 -26.01
N GLN A 239 11.95 -0.53 -24.76
CA GLN A 239 10.63 -0.50 -24.11
C GLN A 239 10.09 0.92 -23.87
N HIS A 240 10.92 1.96 -24.03
CA HIS A 240 10.52 3.36 -23.86
C HIS A 240 10.39 4.11 -25.19
N LEU A 241 10.70 3.44 -26.30
CA LEU A 241 10.55 4.00 -27.62
C LEU A 241 9.11 3.78 -28.10
N ASP A 242 8.54 4.78 -28.76
CA ASP A 242 7.32 4.57 -29.52
C ASP A 242 7.61 3.73 -30.78
N ASP A 243 6.56 3.24 -31.42
CA ASP A 243 6.71 2.34 -32.59
C ASP A 243 7.52 2.98 -33.72
N ALA A 244 7.44 4.31 -33.90
CA ALA A 244 8.16 5.03 -34.94
C ALA A 244 9.68 5.13 -34.61
N ALA A 245 10.01 5.51 -33.38
CA ALA A 245 11.38 5.58 -32.90
C ALA A 245 12.04 4.19 -32.81
N LEU A 246 11.25 3.16 -32.51
CA LEU A 246 11.72 1.77 -32.52
C LEU A 246 12.04 1.30 -33.94
N ALA A 247 11.17 1.60 -34.92
CA ALA A 247 11.41 1.27 -36.33
C ALA A 247 12.66 1.96 -36.89
N GLU A 248 12.82 3.28 -36.62
CA GLU A 248 14.02 4.03 -37.04
C GLU A 248 15.31 3.42 -36.49
N ARG A 249 15.28 2.97 -35.23
CA ARG A 249 16.43 2.34 -34.59
C ARG A 249 16.76 0.97 -35.14
N LEU A 250 15.73 0.17 -35.44
CA LEU A 250 15.89 -1.14 -36.08
C LEU A 250 16.47 -1.00 -37.48
N ASP A 251 16.07 0.00 -38.27
CA ASP A 251 16.61 0.30 -39.59
C ASP A 251 18.09 0.72 -39.51
N LEU A 252 18.48 1.51 -38.51
CA LEU A 252 19.88 1.86 -38.26
C LEU A 252 20.74 0.63 -37.93
N PHE A 253 20.26 -0.29 -37.09
CA PHE A 253 20.95 -1.54 -36.78
C PHE A 253 21.07 -2.46 -38.01
N ALA A 254 20.07 -2.49 -38.89
CA ALA A 254 20.10 -3.26 -40.11
C ALA A 254 21.14 -2.72 -41.11
N LEU A 255 21.35 -1.39 -41.16
CA LEU A 255 22.37 -0.74 -41.98
C LEU A 255 23.79 -0.96 -41.45
N GLU A 256 24.00 -0.88 -40.13
CA GLU A 256 25.31 -1.13 -39.51
C GLU A 256 25.73 -2.61 -39.54
N SER A 257 24.81 -3.54 -39.66
CA SER A 257 25.10 -4.98 -39.78
C SER A 257 25.34 -5.45 -41.23
N ALA A 258 25.21 -4.56 -42.22
CA ALA A 258 25.38 -4.84 -43.64
C ALA A 258 26.76 -4.40 -44.19
N ASP A 259 27.57 -3.73 -43.38
CA ASP A 259 28.97 -3.37 -43.64
C ASP A 259 29.91 -4.35 -42.88
#